data_10c10a3747bdc9b3a8f426301093a26b
#
_entry.id   10c10a3747bdc9b3a8f426301093a26b
#
_cell.length_a   1.000
_cell.length_b   1.000
_cell.length_c   1.000
_cell.angle_alpha   90.00
_cell.angle_beta   90.00
_cell.angle_gamma   90.00
#
_symmetry.space_group_name_H-M   'P 1'
#
loop_
_entity.id
_entity.type
_entity.pdbx_description
1 polymer ?
#
loop_
_entity_poly.entity_id
_entity_poly.type
_entity_poly.pdbx_seq_one_letter_code
_entity_poly.pdbx_strand_id
1 'polypeptide(L)'
;TKEQSKILKVLSKRISVLVDKKTGLTTLSVTMQDARIAACLTDSVMYRLQDYVTEYRTNKARQDFEFQKKLFARKKKEYEIAQENYAKFSDANKNIILQSYRAEQVRLENEMNLAYQVYTSVAQQLQMAEAKVQEITPVYTVVEPATIPIRAAKPSKSIVLLGFVLLIGGSCVGWILFGRSFVCNLRKA
;
A
#
# COMPACT_ATOMS: atom_id res chain seq x y z
N THR A 1 -19.50 8.04 16.65
CA THR A 1 -20.49 7.43 17.56
C THR A 1 -20.44 5.91 17.47
N LYS A 2 -20.95 5.18 18.53
CA LYS A 2 -21.02 3.70 18.54
C LYS A 2 -21.79 3.13 17.33
N GLU A 3 -22.78 3.85 16.85
CA GLU A 3 -23.57 3.47 15.67
C GLU A 3 -22.76 3.54 14.39
N GLN A 4 -21.99 4.61 14.18
CA GLN A 4 -21.10 4.75 13.02
C GLN A 4 -20.06 3.64 12.98
N SER A 5 -19.49 3.26 14.13
CA SER A 5 -18.50 2.17 14.17
C SER A 5 -19.11 0.80 13.83
N LYS A 6 -20.38 0.55 14.18
CA LYS A 6 -21.10 -0.66 13.76
C LYS A 6 -21.33 -0.69 12.26
N ILE A 7 -21.77 0.45 11.68
CA ILE A 7 -21.98 0.57 10.22
C ILE A 7 -20.68 0.36 9.48
N LEU A 8 -19.57 0.99 9.90
CA LEU A 8 -18.26 0.79 9.32
C LEU A 8 -17.80 -0.67 9.37
N LYS A 9 -18.04 -1.35 10.50
CA LYS A 9 -17.69 -2.77 10.67
C LYS A 9 -18.52 -3.70 9.77
N VAL A 10 -19.78 -3.37 9.52
CA VAL A 10 -20.63 -4.11 8.58
C VAL A 10 -20.18 -3.83 7.14
N LEU A 11 -19.88 -2.58 6.82
CA LEU A 11 -19.44 -2.17 5.49
C LEU A 11 -18.08 -2.81 5.13
N SER A 12 -17.12 -2.79 6.04
CA SER A 12 -15.80 -3.39 5.83
C SER A 12 -15.84 -4.89 5.53
N LYS A 13 -16.83 -5.62 6.07
CA LYS A 13 -17.04 -7.05 5.75
C LYS A 13 -17.65 -7.30 4.37
N ARG A 14 -18.22 -6.28 3.75
CA ARG A 14 -18.87 -6.36 2.44
C ARG A 14 -17.98 -5.88 1.31
N ILE A 15 -16.86 -5.25 1.64
CA ILE A 15 -15.84 -4.78 0.72
C ILE A 15 -14.65 -5.73 0.83
N SER A 16 -14.20 -6.28 -0.29
CA SER A 16 -12.98 -7.08 -0.35
C SER A 16 -12.06 -6.55 -1.45
N VAL A 17 -10.77 -6.49 -1.11
CA VAL A 17 -9.71 -6.10 -2.02
C VAL A 17 -8.76 -7.28 -2.15
N LEU A 18 -8.55 -7.73 -3.37
CA LEU A 18 -7.61 -8.80 -3.70
C LEU A 18 -6.50 -8.22 -4.59
N VAL A 19 -5.25 -8.42 -4.18
CA VAL A 19 -4.09 -8.00 -4.97
C VAL A 19 -3.40 -9.25 -5.51
N ASP A 20 -3.37 -9.38 -6.82
CA ASP A 20 -2.58 -10.43 -7.48
C ASP A 20 -1.13 -9.93 -7.64
N LYS A 21 -0.22 -10.56 -6.90
CA LYS A 21 1.21 -10.22 -6.92
C LYS A 21 1.92 -10.57 -8.23
N LYS A 22 1.35 -11.47 -9.05
CA LYS A 22 1.96 -11.87 -10.31
C LYS A 22 1.63 -10.89 -11.43
N THR A 23 0.38 -10.45 -11.49
CA THR A 23 -0.10 -9.54 -12.54
C THR A 23 -0.07 -8.07 -12.10
N GLY A 24 0.06 -7.78 -10.80
CA GLY A 24 -0.10 -6.45 -10.23
C GLY A 24 -1.54 -5.95 -10.22
N LEU A 25 -2.49 -6.79 -10.63
CA LEU A 25 -3.91 -6.43 -10.71
C LEU A 25 -4.52 -6.36 -9.32
N THR A 26 -5.24 -5.27 -9.04
CA THR A 26 -6.02 -5.11 -7.82
C THR A 26 -7.50 -5.23 -8.14
N THR A 27 -8.16 -6.25 -7.60
CA THR A 27 -9.59 -6.48 -7.75
C THR A 27 -10.34 -5.98 -6.52
N LEU A 28 -11.22 -4.99 -6.71
CA LEU A 28 -12.13 -4.49 -5.70
C LEU A 28 -13.50 -5.13 -5.88
N SER A 29 -14.02 -5.81 -4.85
CA SER A 29 -15.35 -6.42 -4.88
C SER A 29 -16.20 -5.89 -3.74
N VAL A 30 -17.41 -5.43 -4.07
CA VAL A 30 -18.39 -4.92 -3.10
C VAL A 30 -19.67 -5.74 -3.22
N THR A 31 -20.16 -6.26 -2.08
CA THR A 31 -21.38 -7.07 -2.03
C THR A 31 -22.47 -6.33 -1.28
N MET A 32 -23.58 -6.00 -1.96
CA MET A 32 -24.75 -5.33 -1.39
C MET A 32 -26.04 -6.07 -1.74
N GLN A 33 -27.13 -5.69 -1.08
CA GLN A 33 -28.47 -6.26 -1.36
C GLN A 33 -29.03 -5.75 -2.69
N ASP A 34 -28.76 -4.48 -3.03
CA ASP A 34 -29.18 -3.86 -4.28
C ASP A 34 -27.99 -3.73 -5.25
N ALA A 35 -28.21 -4.11 -6.50
CA ALA A 35 -27.20 -4.11 -7.55
C ALA A 35 -26.71 -2.69 -7.90
N ARG A 36 -27.61 -1.69 -7.87
CA ARG A 36 -27.27 -0.30 -8.16
C ARG A 36 -26.43 0.30 -7.04
N ILE A 37 -26.80 0.01 -5.79
CA ILE A 37 -26.04 0.45 -4.61
C ILE A 37 -24.64 -0.20 -4.63
N ALA A 38 -24.54 -1.48 -5.00
CA ALA A 38 -23.26 -2.17 -5.12
C ALA A 38 -22.34 -1.48 -6.13
N ALA A 39 -22.82 -1.16 -7.31
CA ALA A 39 -22.04 -0.48 -8.37
C ALA A 39 -21.62 0.93 -7.91
N CYS A 40 -22.55 1.76 -7.44
CA CYS A 40 -22.27 3.12 -6.99
C CYS A 40 -21.27 3.14 -5.81
N LEU A 41 -21.38 2.19 -4.88
CA LEU A 41 -20.44 2.08 -3.77
C LEU A 41 -19.06 1.61 -4.24
N THR A 42 -19.00 0.70 -5.22
CA THR A 42 -17.73 0.27 -5.80
C THR A 42 -17.00 1.44 -6.44
N ASP A 43 -17.67 2.25 -7.25
CA ASP A 43 -17.10 3.46 -7.85
C ASP A 43 -16.63 4.46 -6.78
N SER A 44 -17.44 4.68 -5.76
CA SER A 44 -17.11 5.61 -4.68
C SER A 44 -15.88 5.15 -3.89
N VAL A 45 -15.78 3.86 -3.59
CA VAL A 45 -14.63 3.27 -2.88
C VAL A 45 -13.39 3.29 -3.77
N MET A 46 -13.53 2.98 -5.05
CA MET A 46 -12.43 3.03 -6.02
C MET A 46 -11.87 4.45 -6.14
N TYR A 47 -12.73 5.46 -6.29
CA TYR A 47 -12.32 6.86 -6.37
C TYR A 47 -11.57 7.30 -5.10
N ARG A 48 -12.12 6.98 -3.91
CA ARG A 48 -11.48 7.31 -2.64
C ARG A 48 -10.16 6.57 -2.42
N LEU A 49 -10.08 5.33 -2.86
CA LEU A 49 -8.84 4.56 -2.78
C LEU A 49 -7.76 5.16 -3.70
N GLN A 50 -8.14 5.53 -4.92
CA GLN A 50 -7.24 6.17 -5.87
C GLN A 50 -6.72 7.52 -5.34
N ASP A 51 -7.61 8.35 -4.82
CA ASP A 51 -7.28 9.65 -4.20
C ASP A 51 -6.32 9.47 -3.01
N TYR A 52 -6.65 8.59 -2.08
CA TYR A 52 -5.84 8.30 -0.90
C TYR A 52 -4.42 7.78 -1.26
N VAL A 53 -4.32 6.84 -2.19
CA VAL A 53 -3.01 6.29 -2.57
C VAL A 53 -2.18 7.32 -3.34
N THR A 54 -2.81 8.14 -4.18
CA THR A 54 -2.14 9.24 -4.89
C THR A 54 -1.61 10.25 -3.87
N GLU A 55 -2.43 10.69 -2.93
CA GLU A 55 -2.03 11.59 -1.86
C GLU A 55 -0.90 11.00 -1.00
N TYR A 56 -1.04 9.75 -0.57
CA TYR A 56 -0.02 9.06 0.22
C TYR A 56 1.34 9.00 -0.50
N ARG A 57 1.36 8.64 -1.79
CA ARG A 57 2.59 8.59 -2.59
C ARG A 57 3.19 9.96 -2.81
N THR A 58 2.36 10.97 -3.09
CA THR A 58 2.81 12.36 -3.25
C THR A 58 3.44 12.88 -1.97
N ASN A 59 2.80 12.67 -0.83
CA ASN A 59 3.31 13.07 0.48
C ASN A 59 4.62 12.33 0.82
N LYS A 60 4.71 11.04 0.51
CA LYS A 60 5.94 10.27 0.70
C LYS A 60 7.07 10.79 -0.18
N ALA A 61 6.82 11.01 -1.48
CA ALA A 61 7.83 11.56 -2.38
C ALA A 61 8.32 12.95 -1.94
N ARG A 62 7.42 13.82 -1.48
CA ARG A 62 7.79 15.13 -0.92
C ARG A 62 8.65 15.01 0.34
N GLN A 63 8.31 14.11 1.25
CA GLN A 63 9.12 13.87 2.45
C GLN A 63 10.52 13.35 2.10
N ASP A 64 10.62 12.43 1.16
CA ASP A 64 11.89 11.90 0.68
C ASP A 64 12.72 13.01 0.01
N PHE A 65 12.11 13.86 -0.81
CA PHE A 65 12.79 15.02 -1.41
C PHE A 65 13.31 16.00 -0.35
N GLU A 66 12.50 16.39 0.63
CA GLU A 66 12.93 17.29 1.71
C GLU A 66 14.07 16.67 2.56
N PHE A 67 14.02 15.37 2.79
CA PHE A 67 15.13 14.66 3.46
C PHE A 67 16.41 14.73 2.63
N GLN A 68 16.35 14.43 1.32
CA GLN A 68 17.52 14.49 0.43
C GLN A 68 18.07 15.91 0.31
N LYS A 69 17.21 16.92 0.27
CA LYS A 69 17.61 18.33 0.24
C LYS A 69 18.40 18.73 1.48
N LYS A 70 17.95 18.31 2.67
CA LYS A 70 18.69 18.55 3.93
C LYS A 70 20.01 17.78 3.96
N LEU A 71 20.02 16.54 3.49
CA LEU A 71 21.23 15.74 3.40
C LEU A 71 22.25 16.35 2.45
N PHE A 72 21.82 16.82 1.29
CA PHE A 72 22.65 17.50 0.31
C PHE A 72 23.30 18.77 0.90
N ALA A 73 22.53 19.62 1.55
CA ALA A 73 23.04 20.82 2.18
C ALA A 73 24.12 20.52 3.23
N ARG A 74 23.92 19.46 4.03
CA ARG A 74 24.91 19.00 5.03
C ARG A 74 26.18 18.47 4.36
N LYS A 75 26.05 17.61 3.34
CA LYS A 75 27.21 17.02 2.66
C LYS A 75 27.99 18.02 1.83
N LYS A 76 27.31 19.01 1.26
CA LYS A 76 27.95 20.16 0.62
C LYS A 76 28.83 20.92 1.62
N LYS A 77 28.32 21.22 2.81
CA LYS A 77 29.09 21.91 3.85
C LYS A 77 30.29 21.08 4.35
N GLU A 78 30.13 19.77 4.52
CA GLU A 78 31.22 18.87 4.87
C GLU A 78 32.33 18.90 3.82
N TYR A 79 32.00 18.87 2.53
CA TYR A 79 32.95 18.99 1.45
C TYR A 79 33.64 20.37 1.45
N GLU A 80 32.90 21.46 1.60
CA GLU A 80 33.44 22.83 1.65
C GLU A 80 34.47 22.96 2.82
N ILE A 81 34.18 22.40 3.98
CA ILE A 81 35.11 22.37 5.14
C ILE A 81 36.36 21.55 4.80
N ALA A 82 36.21 20.35 4.22
CA ALA A 82 37.34 19.51 3.86
C ALA A 82 38.22 20.18 2.80
N GLN A 83 37.61 20.85 1.82
CA GLN A 83 38.32 21.64 0.79
C GLN A 83 39.09 22.81 1.40
N GLU A 84 38.47 23.53 2.33
CA GLU A 84 39.12 24.65 3.01
C GLU A 84 40.31 24.18 3.86
N ASN A 85 40.17 23.08 4.57
CA ASN A 85 41.23 22.47 5.37
C ASN A 85 42.44 22.06 4.51
N TYR A 86 42.17 21.39 3.38
CA TYR A 86 43.20 21.01 2.42
C TYR A 86 43.91 22.24 1.83
N ALA A 87 43.15 23.26 1.41
CA ALA A 87 43.68 24.48 0.84
C ALA A 87 44.56 25.24 1.83
N LYS A 88 44.08 25.46 3.06
CA LYS A 88 44.86 26.14 4.11
C LYS A 88 46.14 25.41 4.46
N PHE A 89 46.11 24.07 4.56
CA PHE A 89 47.27 23.28 4.84
C PHE A 89 48.29 23.34 3.66
N SER A 90 47.82 23.22 2.41
CA SER A 90 48.64 23.28 1.22
C SER A 90 49.32 24.64 1.06
N ASP A 91 48.60 25.74 1.33
CA ASP A 91 49.12 27.10 1.21
C ASP A 91 50.17 27.44 2.29
N ALA A 92 49.90 27.00 3.50
CA ALA A 92 50.82 27.23 4.62
C ALA A 92 52.14 26.48 4.49
N ASN A 93 52.18 25.38 3.71
CA ASN A 93 53.33 24.45 3.67
C ASN A 93 53.97 24.29 2.27
N LYS A 94 53.78 25.24 1.36
CA LYS A 94 54.26 25.18 -0.05
C LYS A 94 55.76 24.85 -0.20
N ASN A 95 56.61 25.23 0.74
CA ASN A 95 58.04 25.08 0.64
C ASN A 95 58.62 24.00 1.54
N ILE A 96 57.78 23.17 2.20
CA ILE A 96 58.25 22.18 3.16
C ILE A 96 58.39 20.81 2.49
N ILE A 97 59.60 20.24 2.51
CA ILE A 97 59.92 18.96 1.87
C ILE A 97 59.84 17.77 2.82
N LEU A 98 59.46 17.97 4.09
CA LEU A 98 59.40 16.92 5.08
C LEU A 98 58.33 15.87 4.76
N GLN A 99 58.71 14.60 4.91
CA GLN A 99 57.82 13.45 4.55
C GLN A 99 56.52 13.44 5.37
N SER A 100 56.56 13.89 6.64
CA SER A 100 55.37 14.01 7.52
C SER A 100 54.31 14.99 6.96
N TYR A 101 54.76 16.11 6.38
CA TYR A 101 53.89 17.09 5.76
C TYR A 101 53.23 16.56 4.50
N ARG A 102 53.96 15.77 3.67
CA ARG A 102 53.42 15.11 2.52
C ARG A 102 52.35 14.09 2.91
N ALA A 103 52.58 13.30 3.93
CA ALA A 103 51.62 12.32 4.43
C ALA A 103 50.30 13.00 4.90
N GLU A 104 50.42 14.14 5.59
CA GLU A 104 49.28 14.90 6.05
C GLU A 104 48.52 15.58 4.89
N GLN A 105 49.25 16.10 3.91
CA GLN A 105 48.65 16.65 2.70
C GLN A 105 47.84 15.61 1.94
N VAL A 106 48.38 14.40 1.75
CA VAL A 106 47.68 13.27 1.09
C VAL A 106 46.47 12.83 1.90
N ARG A 107 46.55 12.84 3.24
CA ARG A 107 45.42 12.54 4.11
C ARG A 107 44.28 13.52 3.90
N LEU A 108 44.54 14.84 3.93
CA LEU A 108 43.56 15.89 3.73
C LEU A 108 42.99 15.87 2.30
N GLU A 109 43.81 15.57 1.31
CA GLU A 109 43.38 15.40 -0.09
C GLU A 109 42.39 14.23 -0.22
N ASN A 110 42.71 13.09 0.40
CA ASN A 110 41.83 11.91 0.42
C ASN A 110 40.52 12.20 1.14
N GLU A 111 40.56 12.95 2.25
CA GLU A 111 39.36 13.35 3.00
C GLU A 111 38.46 14.28 2.15
N MET A 112 39.06 15.25 1.47
CA MET A 112 38.37 16.14 0.54
C MET A 112 37.75 15.34 -0.63
N ASN A 113 38.52 14.43 -1.25
CA ASN A 113 38.04 13.59 -2.34
C ASN A 113 36.90 12.67 -1.91
N LEU A 114 36.97 12.07 -0.72
CA LEU A 114 35.90 11.26 -0.16
C LEU A 114 34.63 12.12 0.08
N ALA A 115 34.79 13.30 0.67
CA ALA A 115 33.68 14.23 0.89
C ALA A 115 33.04 14.65 -0.44
N TYR A 116 33.85 14.91 -1.47
CA TYR A 116 33.37 15.22 -2.83
C TYR A 116 32.58 14.08 -3.44
N GLN A 117 33.05 12.83 -3.35
CA GLN A 117 32.33 11.67 -3.87
C GLN A 117 30.98 11.47 -3.18
N VAL A 118 30.94 11.65 -1.85
CA VAL A 118 29.68 11.58 -1.09
C VAL A 118 28.75 12.72 -1.49
N TYR A 119 29.25 13.93 -1.59
CA TYR A 119 28.47 15.10 -2.03
C TYR A 119 27.86 14.90 -3.40
N THR A 120 28.64 14.42 -4.40
CA THR A 120 28.13 14.17 -5.76
C THR A 120 27.10 13.03 -5.81
N SER A 121 27.32 11.96 -5.03
CA SER A 121 26.34 10.87 -4.91
C SER A 121 25.02 11.36 -4.32
N VAL A 122 25.06 12.19 -3.28
CA VAL A 122 23.84 12.77 -2.67
C VAL A 122 23.18 13.78 -3.62
N ALA A 123 23.94 14.52 -4.42
CA ALA A 123 23.41 15.39 -5.46
C ALA A 123 22.57 14.61 -6.49
N GLN A 124 23.06 13.47 -6.94
CA GLN A 124 22.33 12.58 -7.85
C GLN A 124 21.06 12.03 -7.20
N GLN A 125 21.12 11.64 -5.91
CA GLN A 125 19.93 11.17 -5.17
C GLN A 125 18.88 12.28 -5.02
N LEU A 126 19.30 13.52 -4.80
CA LEU A 126 18.39 14.67 -4.74
C LEU A 126 17.68 14.89 -6.07
N GLN A 127 18.41 14.83 -7.21
CA GLN A 127 17.79 14.92 -8.54
C GLN A 127 16.79 13.82 -8.81
N MET A 128 17.10 12.56 -8.40
CA MET A 128 16.17 11.44 -8.52
C MET A 128 14.92 11.65 -7.62
N ALA A 129 15.08 12.17 -6.42
CA ALA A 129 13.98 12.47 -5.53
C ALA A 129 13.08 13.60 -6.07
N GLU A 130 13.69 14.62 -6.69
CA GLU A 130 12.97 15.70 -7.36
C GLU A 130 12.17 15.20 -8.56
N ALA A 131 12.76 14.36 -9.40
CA ALA A 131 12.08 13.73 -10.52
C ALA A 131 10.87 12.90 -10.05
N LYS A 132 10.99 12.15 -8.94
CA LYS A 132 9.87 11.41 -8.36
C LYS A 132 8.72 12.29 -7.89
N VAL A 133 8.99 13.49 -7.38
CA VAL A 133 7.93 14.44 -6.99
C VAL A 133 7.22 14.98 -8.23
N GLN A 134 7.94 15.16 -9.34
CA GLN A 134 7.37 15.64 -10.60
C GLN A 134 6.62 14.54 -11.37
N GLU A 135 7.02 13.27 -11.19
CA GLU A 135 6.41 12.09 -11.81
C GLU A 135 5.07 11.69 -11.12
N ILE A 136 4.20 12.69 -10.85
CA ILE A 136 2.87 12.43 -10.29
C ILE A 136 1.94 11.98 -11.41
N THR A 137 2.15 10.77 -11.92
CA THR A 137 1.18 10.09 -12.77
C THR A 137 0.13 9.39 -11.92
N PRO A 138 -1.12 9.32 -12.38
CA PRO A 138 -2.15 8.54 -11.69
C PRO A 138 -1.66 7.09 -11.53
N VAL A 139 -1.68 6.62 -10.28
CA VAL A 139 -1.07 5.34 -9.87
C VAL A 139 -1.83 4.13 -10.41
N TYR A 140 -3.06 4.32 -10.85
CA TYR A 140 -3.94 3.27 -11.32
C TYR A 140 -4.60 3.63 -12.65
N THR A 141 -4.62 2.65 -13.53
CA THR A 141 -5.51 2.65 -14.70
C THR A 141 -6.67 1.71 -14.40
N VAL A 142 -7.89 2.21 -14.55
CA VAL A 142 -9.09 1.39 -14.40
C VAL A 142 -9.19 0.50 -15.62
N VAL A 143 -8.99 -0.81 -15.43
CA VAL A 143 -9.09 -1.80 -16.51
C VAL A 143 -10.54 -2.15 -16.78
N GLU A 144 -11.32 -2.33 -15.70
CA GLU A 144 -12.74 -2.67 -15.78
C GLU A 144 -13.54 -1.78 -14.81
N PRO A 145 -14.43 -0.91 -15.31
CA PRO A 145 -15.26 -0.06 -14.46
C PRO A 145 -16.32 -0.90 -13.74
N ALA A 146 -16.85 -0.37 -12.64
CA ALA A 146 -17.92 -1.01 -11.90
C ALA A 146 -19.21 -1.08 -12.78
N THR A 147 -19.68 -2.27 -13.03
CA THR A 147 -20.92 -2.51 -13.80
C THR A 147 -22.02 -3.02 -12.87
N ILE A 148 -23.28 -2.71 -13.22
CA ILE A 148 -24.42 -3.22 -12.47
C ILE A 148 -24.54 -4.73 -12.75
N PRO A 149 -24.42 -5.61 -11.73
CA PRO A 149 -24.44 -7.04 -11.92
C PRO A 149 -25.84 -7.52 -12.37
N ILE A 150 -25.90 -8.29 -13.43
CA ILE A 150 -27.15 -8.87 -13.96
C ILE A 150 -27.60 -10.07 -13.12
N ARG A 151 -26.67 -10.72 -12.39
CA ARG A 151 -26.94 -11.93 -11.59
C ARG A 151 -26.49 -11.72 -10.14
N ALA A 152 -27.29 -12.25 -9.21
CA ALA A 152 -26.95 -12.27 -7.80
C ALA A 152 -25.74 -13.19 -7.54
N ALA A 153 -24.73 -12.68 -6.81
CA ALA A 153 -23.53 -13.43 -6.47
C ALA A 153 -23.79 -14.50 -5.38
N LYS A 154 -24.73 -14.24 -4.45
CA LYS A 154 -25.10 -15.15 -3.34
C LYS A 154 -26.56 -14.92 -2.94
N PRO A 155 -27.26 -15.96 -2.41
CA PRO A 155 -26.88 -17.37 -2.39
C PRO A 155 -27.00 -18.04 -3.77
N SER A 156 -26.21 -19.08 -4.01
CA SER A 156 -26.37 -19.86 -5.25
C SER A 156 -27.69 -20.64 -5.20
N LYS A 157 -28.46 -20.58 -6.30
CA LYS A 157 -29.78 -21.27 -6.39
C LYS A 157 -29.67 -22.75 -6.07
N SER A 158 -28.55 -23.40 -6.43
CA SER A 158 -28.29 -24.81 -6.17
C SER A 158 -28.14 -25.13 -4.68
N ILE A 159 -27.48 -24.25 -3.87
CA ILE A 159 -27.33 -24.45 -2.44
C ILE A 159 -28.67 -24.30 -1.73
N VAL A 160 -29.50 -23.32 -2.15
CA VAL A 160 -30.84 -23.14 -1.61
C VAL A 160 -31.72 -24.35 -1.91
N LEU A 161 -31.68 -24.85 -3.15
CA LEU A 161 -32.43 -26.05 -3.55
C LEU A 161 -32.00 -27.28 -2.71
N LEU A 162 -30.71 -27.49 -2.58
CA LEU A 162 -30.16 -28.59 -1.76
C LEU A 162 -30.60 -28.51 -0.31
N GLY A 163 -30.60 -27.30 0.28
CA GLY A 163 -31.09 -27.05 1.64
C GLY A 163 -32.58 -27.42 1.80
N PHE A 164 -33.43 -27.07 0.84
CA PHE A 164 -34.84 -27.42 0.85
C PHE A 164 -35.05 -28.95 0.72
N VAL A 165 -34.31 -29.61 -0.15
CA VAL A 165 -34.37 -31.08 -0.31
C VAL A 165 -33.99 -31.79 1.00
N LEU A 166 -32.92 -31.33 1.66
CA LEU A 166 -32.50 -31.89 2.95
C LEU A 166 -33.54 -31.64 4.06
N LEU A 167 -34.15 -30.45 4.13
CA LEU A 167 -35.19 -30.15 5.10
C LEU A 167 -36.45 -31.00 4.89
N ILE A 168 -36.93 -31.12 3.65
CA ILE A 168 -38.09 -31.92 3.32
C ILE A 168 -37.82 -33.41 3.58
N GLY A 169 -36.67 -33.91 3.10
CA GLY A 169 -36.26 -35.31 3.30
C GLY A 169 -36.11 -35.65 4.81
N GLY A 170 -35.42 -34.76 5.55
CA GLY A 170 -35.25 -34.92 7.00
C GLY A 170 -36.58 -34.90 7.78
N SER A 171 -37.52 -34.02 7.38
CA SER A 171 -38.86 -33.96 8.01
C SER A 171 -39.68 -35.22 7.69
N CYS A 172 -39.60 -35.76 6.47
CA CYS A 172 -40.27 -37.00 6.08
C CYS A 172 -39.73 -38.20 6.88
N VAL A 173 -38.42 -38.33 6.99
CA VAL A 173 -37.77 -39.40 7.78
C VAL A 173 -38.10 -39.24 9.25
N GLY A 174 -38.04 -38.04 9.80
CA GLY A 174 -38.45 -37.77 11.19
C GLY A 174 -39.91 -38.12 11.48
N TRP A 175 -40.81 -37.81 10.54
CA TRP A 175 -42.24 -38.21 10.65
C TRP A 175 -42.44 -39.72 10.61
N ILE A 176 -41.73 -40.43 9.74
CA ILE A 176 -41.85 -41.91 9.66
C ILE A 176 -41.28 -42.58 10.92
N LEU A 177 -40.19 -42.12 11.45
CA LEU A 177 -39.54 -42.73 12.63
C LEU A 177 -40.23 -42.38 13.95
N PHE A 178 -40.61 -41.11 14.13
CA PHE A 178 -41.17 -40.64 15.39
C PHE A 178 -42.71 -40.43 15.36
N GLY A 179 -43.25 -39.83 14.28
CA GLY A 179 -44.65 -39.49 14.16
C GLY A 179 -45.54 -40.71 14.15
N ARG A 180 -45.10 -41.75 13.43
CA ARG A 180 -45.85 -43.03 13.38
C ARG A 180 -45.89 -43.74 14.71
N SER A 181 -44.82 -43.73 15.50
CA SER A 181 -44.77 -44.27 16.87
C SER A 181 -45.63 -43.49 17.84
N PHE A 182 -45.66 -42.16 17.72
CA PHE A 182 -46.45 -41.28 18.60
C PHE A 182 -47.94 -41.42 18.34
N VAL A 183 -48.35 -41.48 17.08
CA VAL A 183 -49.77 -41.68 16.71
C VAL A 183 -50.28 -43.06 17.10
N CYS A 184 -49.43 -44.11 17.01
CA CYS A 184 -49.78 -45.46 17.44
C CYS A 184 -49.92 -45.57 18.95
N ASN A 185 -49.15 -44.81 19.76
CA ASN A 185 -49.28 -44.78 21.23
C ASN A 185 -50.50 -44.00 21.69
N LEU A 186 -50.84 -42.89 20.99
CA LEU A 186 -52.09 -42.10 21.30
C LEU A 186 -53.36 -42.88 20.95
N ARG A 187 -53.33 -43.86 20.06
CA ARG A 187 -54.50 -44.69 19.72
C ARG A 187 -54.69 -45.88 20.64
N LYS A 188 -53.69 -46.13 21.52
CA LYS A 188 -53.74 -47.22 22.51
C LYS A 188 -54.07 -46.75 23.96
N ALA A 189 -54.11 -45.43 24.18
CA ALA A 189 -54.62 -44.79 25.41
C ALA A 189 -56.04 -44.31 25.19
#